data_80bf8fa2814e44483e39d711b3e3e149
#
_entry.id   80bf8fa2814e44483e39d711b3e3e149
#
_cell.length_a   1.000
_cell.length_b   1.000
_cell.length_c   1.000
_cell.angle_alpha   90.00
_cell.angle_beta   90.00
_cell.angle_gamma   90.00
#
_symmetry.space_group_name_H-M   'P 1'
#
loop_
_entity.id
_entity.type
_entity.pdbx_description
1 polymer ?
#
loop_
_entity_poly.entity_id
_entity_poly.type
_entity_poly.pdbx_seq_one_letter_code
_entity_poly.pdbx_strand_id
1 'polypeptide(L)'
;MDVTAYIDGLLARAERSPLFGDAAFPGLYPLYNDLQVLRATLEQPLHAAVIGEVKAGKSTLINAFAGGEISPTNATETTACIMKIAYSPEEKAVLHFSDGTAQEGTVAEIYELLEAHHGDQAFFSRCQDVEIGRNLQGLRHICLIDTPGLETITTANESRTTDYFQSVDVVIWVFNGNYLGQCDVNDRVRQVAQMGKPIVAVINRIDQVDGDPQDLVDYLDDSMGIYLEEIFPLSAQKAYEGVMQADQQLRDESGFTALYTYLDEHIERHAGDVQMD
;
A
#
# COMPACT_ATOMS: atom_id res chain seq x y z
N MET A 1 -18.55 15.58 5.26
CA MET A 1 -18.66 15.65 6.75
C MET A 1 -17.44 14.91 7.26
N ASP A 2 -16.62 15.52 8.05
CA ASP A 2 -15.45 14.85 8.63
C ASP A 2 -15.93 13.82 9.66
N VAL A 3 -15.87 12.55 9.28
CA VAL A 3 -16.34 11.40 10.08
C VAL A 3 -15.53 11.29 11.36
N THR A 4 -14.24 11.56 11.29
CA THR A 4 -13.33 11.56 12.45
C THR A 4 -13.74 12.58 13.49
N ALA A 5 -13.96 13.82 13.07
CA ALA A 5 -14.44 14.90 13.96
C ALA A 5 -15.83 14.59 14.54
N TYR A 6 -16.69 13.90 13.80
CA TYR A 6 -18.00 13.48 14.29
C TYR A 6 -17.87 12.42 15.38
N ILE A 7 -17.04 11.40 15.18
CA ILE A 7 -16.79 10.35 16.17
C ILE A 7 -16.13 10.91 17.43
N ASP A 8 -15.14 11.80 17.28
CA ASP A 8 -14.51 12.51 18.40
C ASP A 8 -15.54 13.29 19.21
N GLY A 9 -16.49 13.93 18.54
CA GLY A 9 -17.62 14.61 19.19
C GLY A 9 -18.55 13.66 19.96
N LEU A 10 -18.80 12.45 19.44
CA LEU A 10 -19.58 11.41 20.12
C LEU A 10 -18.84 10.87 21.33
N LEU A 11 -17.57 10.53 21.21
CA LEU A 11 -16.71 10.04 22.29
C LEU A 11 -16.61 11.05 23.42
N ALA A 12 -16.36 12.32 23.10
CA ALA A 12 -16.29 13.40 24.09
C ALA A 12 -17.63 13.63 24.83
N ARG A 13 -18.78 13.37 24.18
CA ARG A 13 -20.10 13.41 24.84
C ARG A 13 -20.31 12.19 25.73
N ALA A 14 -19.90 11.00 25.28
CA ALA A 14 -19.98 9.77 26.05
C ALA A 14 -19.14 9.87 27.33
N GLU A 15 -17.91 10.37 27.26
CA GLU A 15 -17.01 10.55 28.41
C GLU A 15 -17.59 11.50 29.48
N ARG A 16 -18.35 12.51 29.05
CA ARG A 16 -18.99 13.47 29.96
C ARG A 16 -20.31 12.96 30.54
N SER A 17 -20.84 11.88 30.03
CA SER A 17 -22.13 11.34 30.44
C SER A 17 -21.95 10.20 31.46
N PRO A 18 -22.57 10.29 32.64
CA PRO A 18 -22.54 9.21 33.62
C PRO A 18 -23.23 7.91 33.13
N LEU A 19 -23.93 7.95 32.01
CA LEU A 19 -24.63 6.82 31.40
C LEU A 19 -23.69 5.79 30.76
N PHE A 20 -22.50 6.20 30.33
CA PHE A 20 -21.49 5.34 29.69
C PHE A 20 -20.49 4.75 30.69
N GLY A 21 -20.63 5.02 31.97
CA GLY A 21 -19.83 4.34 33.01
C GLY A 21 -20.22 2.88 33.17
N ASP A 22 -19.23 2.04 33.39
CA ASP A 22 -19.36 0.56 33.47
C ASP A 22 -20.46 0.06 34.42
N ALA A 23 -20.76 0.80 35.49
CA ALA A 23 -21.71 0.42 36.51
C ALA A 23 -23.17 0.89 36.25
N ALA A 24 -23.38 1.89 35.38
CA ALA A 24 -24.68 2.54 35.23
C ALA A 24 -25.57 1.90 34.15
N PHE A 25 -25.00 1.60 32.99
CA PHE A 25 -25.74 0.96 31.89
C PHE A 25 -24.81 -0.01 31.12
N PRO A 26 -24.74 -1.28 31.52
CA PRO A 26 -23.87 -2.29 30.91
C PRO A 26 -24.04 -2.44 29.39
N GLY A 27 -25.22 -2.09 28.84
CA GLY A 27 -25.49 -2.17 27.41
C GLY A 27 -24.91 -1.02 26.58
N LEU A 28 -24.51 0.10 27.21
CA LEU A 28 -23.92 1.25 26.48
C LEU A 28 -22.39 1.21 26.47
N TYR A 29 -21.78 0.49 27.39
CA TYR A 29 -20.32 0.33 27.45
C TYR A 29 -19.73 -0.36 26.20
N PRO A 30 -20.31 -1.44 25.67
CA PRO A 30 -19.88 -2.02 24.41
C PRO A 30 -19.89 -1.01 23.24
N LEU A 31 -20.96 -0.23 23.12
CA LEU A 31 -21.09 0.80 22.08
C LEU A 31 -19.98 1.87 22.18
N TYR A 32 -19.63 2.30 23.39
CA TYR A 32 -18.52 3.23 23.60
C TYR A 32 -17.18 2.59 23.19
N ASN A 33 -16.96 1.34 23.54
CA ASN A 33 -15.78 0.60 23.15
C ASN A 33 -15.70 0.41 21.62
N ASP A 34 -16.83 0.10 20.97
CA ASP A 34 -16.93 -0.01 19.52
C ASP A 34 -16.60 1.31 18.82
N LEU A 35 -17.07 2.44 19.36
CA LEU A 35 -16.71 3.77 18.86
C LEU A 35 -15.21 4.09 19.02
N GLN A 36 -14.59 3.65 20.11
CA GLN A 36 -13.14 3.79 20.31
C GLN A 36 -12.34 2.93 19.32
N VAL A 37 -12.78 1.68 19.11
CA VAL A 37 -12.18 0.79 18.12
C VAL A 37 -12.31 1.39 16.72
N LEU A 38 -13.49 1.85 16.35
CA LEU A 38 -13.74 2.51 15.07
C LEU A 38 -12.85 3.74 14.91
N ARG A 39 -12.74 4.58 15.95
CA ARG A 39 -11.86 5.76 15.94
C ARG A 39 -10.40 5.38 15.71
N ALA A 40 -9.94 4.33 16.38
CA ALA A 40 -8.57 3.82 16.20
C ALA A 40 -8.34 3.25 14.78
N THR A 41 -9.35 2.59 14.20
CA THR A 41 -9.28 2.07 12.82
C THR A 41 -9.20 3.20 11.79
N LEU A 42 -9.92 4.31 12.01
CA LEU A 42 -9.86 5.50 11.16
C LEU A 42 -8.49 6.20 11.16
N GLU A 43 -7.68 6.00 12.19
CA GLU A 43 -6.33 6.54 12.28
C GLU A 43 -5.26 5.62 11.67
N GLN A 44 -5.63 4.38 11.33
CA GLN A 44 -4.68 3.48 10.70
C GLN A 44 -4.41 3.91 9.26
N PRO A 45 -3.16 3.86 8.83
CA PRO A 45 -2.84 4.13 7.44
C PRO A 45 -3.44 3.06 6.53
N LEU A 46 -3.89 3.46 5.32
CA LEU A 46 -4.33 2.53 4.28
C LEU A 46 -3.17 1.60 3.88
N HIS A 47 -3.37 0.30 3.98
CA HIS A 47 -2.38 -0.69 3.56
C HIS A 47 -2.51 -0.96 2.06
N ALA A 48 -1.63 -0.38 1.27
CA ALA A 48 -1.62 -0.49 -0.18
C ALA A 48 -0.48 -1.41 -0.65
N ALA A 49 -0.82 -2.58 -1.18
CA ALA A 49 0.16 -3.47 -1.79
C ALA A 49 0.50 -3.00 -3.21
N VAL A 50 1.78 -2.79 -3.49
CA VAL A 50 2.27 -2.41 -4.82
C VAL A 50 2.76 -3.65 -5.55
N ILE A 51 2.05 -4.05 -6.59
CA ILE A 51 2.30 -5.25 -7.39
C ILE A 51 2.54 -4.86 -8.84
N GLY A 52 3.17 -5.71 -9.61
CA GLY A 52 3.37 -5.52 -11.04
C GLY A 52 4.66 -6.14 -11.51
N GLU A 53 4.87 -6.19 -12.81
CA GLU A 53 5.99 -6.86 -13.45
C GLU A 53 7.36 -6.29 -13.04
N VAL A 54 8.39 -7.09 -13.29
CA VAL A 54 9.79 -6.64 -13.18
C VAL A 54 9.99 -5.40 -14.05
N LYS A 55 10.63 -4.37 -13.50
CA LYS A 55 10.89 -3.10 -14.21
C LYS A 55 9.63 -2.30 -14.62
N ALA A 56 8.46 -2.63 -14.10
CA ALA A 56 7.26 -1.79 -14.31
C ALA A 56 7.38 -0.40 -13.64
N GLY A 57 8.31 -0.23 -12.69
CA GLY A 57 8.56 1.03 -11.99
C GLY A 57 7.90 1.11 -10.61
N LYS A 58 7.64 -0.03 -9.97
CA LYS A 58 7.11 -0.12 -8.60
C LYS A 58 7.92 0.71 -7.61
N SER A 59 9.22 0.47 -7.54
CA SER A 59 10.11 1.18 -6.60
C SER A 59 10.12 2.70 -6.84
N THR A 60 10.06 3.14 -8.09
CA THR A 60 9.98 4.57 -8.42
C THR A 60 8.65 5.17 -7.95
N LEU A 61 7.55 4.43 -8.11
CA LEU A 61 6.23 4.84 -7.64
C LEU A 61 6.19 4.91 -6.10
N ILE A 62 6.75 3.91 -5.43
CA ILE A 62 6.88 3.87 -3.97
C ILE A 62 7.68 5.09 -3.48
N ASN A 63 8.80 5.41 -4.13
CA ASN A 63 9.61 6.58 -3.79
C ASN A 63 8.88 7.91 -4.03
N ALA A 64 8.03 7.98 -5.06
CA ALA A 64 7.19 9.15 -5.30
C ALA A 64 6.13 9.34 -4.19
N PHE A 65 5.46 8.27 -3.76
CA PHE A 65 4.52 8.33 -2.63
C PHE A 65 5.20 8.74 -1.34
N ALA A 66 6.34 8.15 -1.06
CA ALA A 66 7.10 8.41 0.15
C ALA A 66 7.64 9.84 0.23
N GLY A 67 7.88 10.48 -0.91
CA GLY A 67 8.54 11.77 -0.96
C GLY A 67 10.05 11.70 -0.73
N GLY A 68 10.67 10.54 -0.99
CA GLY A 68 12.09 10.31 -0.82
C GLY A 68 12.53 8.93 -1.30
N GLU A 69 13.83 8.71 -1.38
CA GLU A 69 14.36 7.40 -1.75
C GLU A 69 14.24 6.43 -0.56
N ILE A 70 13.40 5.42 -0.72
CA ILE A 70 13.20 4.35 0.26
C ILE A 70 13.64 3.01 -0.31
N SER A 71 13.19 2.71 -1.52
CA SER A 71 13.54 1.48 -2.22
C SER A 71 14.68 1.80 -3.17
N PRO A 72 15.84 1.16 -3.03
CA PRO A 72 16.91 1.35 -4.00
C PRO A 72 16.40 0.93 -5.39
N THR A 73 16.36 1.88 -6.31
CA THR A 73 15.88 1.66 -7.68
C THR A 73 16.70 0.62 -8.46
N ASN A 74 17.86 0.25 -7.91
CA ASN A 74 18.79 -0.75 -8.42
C ASN A 74 18.88 -2.02 -7.54
N ALA A 75 18.04 -2.17 -6.51
CA ALA A 75 17.99 -3.42 -5.77
C ALA A 75 17.59 -4.53 -6.74
N THR A 76 18.56 -5.32 -7.11
CA THR A 76 18.34 -6.61 -7.76
C THR A 76 17.26 -7.36 -6.99
N GLU A 77 16.45 -8.17 -7.67
CA GLU A 77 15.32 -9.01 -7.21
C GLU A 77 15.60 -9.88 -5.96
N THR A 78 16.33 -9.36 -4.99
CA THR A 78 17.03 -10.09 -3.92
C THR A 78 16.27 -10.12 -2.61
N THR A 79 15.21 -9.36 -2.47
CA THR A 79 14.43 -9.37 -1.24
C THR A 79 13.24 -10.31 -1.36
N ALA A 80 13.42 -11.54 -0.89
CA ALA A 80 12.32 -12.49 -0.71
C ALA A 80 11.41 -12.13 0.49
N CYS A 81 11.59 -10.95 1.09
CA CYS A 81 10.82 -10.45 2.23
C CYS A 81 9.83 -9.38 1.78
N ILE A 82 8.65 -9.42 2.36
CA ILE A 82 7.65 -8.36 2.26
C ILE A 82 8.18 -7.12 2.98
N MET A 83 8.15 -5.96 2.33
CA MET A 83 8.56 -4.70 2.95
C MET A 83 7.33 -3.82 3.18
N LYS A 84 7.11 -3.43 4.44
CA LYS A 84 6.07 -2.48 4.86
C LYS A 84 6.73 -1.13 5.12
N ILE A 85 6.33 -0.13 4.38
CA ILE A 85 6.90 1.21 4.43
C ILE A 85 5.83 2.15 4.95
N ALA A 86 6.03 2.67 6.15
CA ALA A 86 5.07 3.51 6.87
C ALA A 86 5.71 4.77 7.44
N TYR A 87 4.86 5.72 7.82
CA TYR A 87 5.32 6.88 8.56
C TYR A 87 5.83 6.50 9.96
N SER A 88 6.97 7.03 10.32
CA SER A 88 7.47 7.01 11.70
C SER A 88 8.21 8.32 11.99
N PRO A 89 8.03 8.94 13.16
CA PRO A 89 8.79 10.13 13.53
C PRO A 89 10.28 9.85 13.65
N GLU A 90 10.65 8.61 13.98
CA GLU A 90 12.04 8.14 14.04
C GLU A 90 12.28 7.14 12.90
N GLU A 91 13.34 7.38 12.12
CA GLU A 91 13.69 6.47 11.01
C GLU A 91 14.35 5.22 11.58
N LYS A 92 13.71 4.08 11.34
CA LYS A 92 14.18 2.78 11.78
C LYS A 92 13.67 1.67 10.87
N ALA A 93 14.29 0.52 10.94
CA ALA A 93 13.76 -0.69 10.33
C ALA A 93 13.75 -1.84 11.33
N VAL A 94 12.75 -2.72 11.19
CA VAL A 94 12.58 -3.91 12.01
C VAL A 94 12.36 -5.10 11.11
N LEU A 95 13.24 -6.09 11.19
CA LEU A 95 13.07 -7.37 10.53
C LEU A 95 12.36 -8.33 11.49
N HIS A 96 11.17 -8.78 11.14
CA HIS A 96 10.39 -9.74 11.90
C HIS A 96 10.63 -11.17 11.39
N PHE A 97 10.75 -12.11 12.32
CA PHE A 97 10.89 -13.52 12.03
C PHE A 97 9.61 -14.29 12.42
N SER A 98 9.36 -15.39 11.72
CA SER A 98 8.19 -16.24 11.94
C SER A 98 8.14 -16.94 13.32
N ASP A 99 9.25 -16.95 14.06
CA ASP A 99 9.34 -17.44 15.43
C ASP A 99 8.95 -16.40 16.49
N GLY A 100 8.54 -15.19 16.06
CA GLY A 100 8.18 -14.07 16.91
C GLY A 100 9.35 -13.23 17.38
N THR A 101 10.59 -13.54 16.96
CA THR A 101 11.75 -12.69 17.22
C THR A 101 11.82 -11.54 16.23
N ALA A 102 12.49 -10.45 16.60
CA ALA A 102 12.70 -9.31 15.74
C ALA A 102 14.11 -8.76 15.88
N GLN A 103 14.61 -8.19 14.78
CA GLN A 103 15.88 -7.47 14.75
C GLN A 103 15.63 -6.03 14.34
N GLU A 104 15.93 -5.09 15.24
CA GLU A 104 15.80 -3.65 15.03
C GLU A 104 17.16 -3.04 14.67
N GLY A 105 17.13 -2.05 13.76
CA GLY A 105 18.32 -1.31 13.35
C GLY A 105 17.95 -0.11 12.48
N THR A 106 18.95 0.57 11.97
CA THR A 106 18.76 1.57 10.92
C THR A 106 18.33 0.88 9.61
N VAL A 107 17.71 1.65 8.72
CA VAL A 107 17.32 1.14 7.40
C VAL A 107 18.51 0.54 6.65
N ALA A 108 19.68 1.20 6.72
CA ALA A 108 20.91 0.73 6.08
C ALA A 108 21.40 -0.62 6.67
N GLU A 109 21.42 -0.74 7.99
CA GLU A 109 21.86 -1.99 8.65
C GLU A 109 20.96 -3.18 8.30
N ILE A 110 19.66 -2.97 8.23
CA ILE A 110 18.73 -4.05 7.85
C ILE A 110 18.90 -4.41 6.36
N TYR A 111 19.10 -3.44 5.46
CA TYR A 111 19.42 -3.74 4.07
C TYR A 111 20.74 -4.50 3.91
N GLU A 112 21.80 -4.09 4.60
CA GLU A 112 23.08 -4.79 4.60
C GLU A 112 22.93 -6.24 5.11
N LEU A 113 22.11 -6.44 6.15
CA LEU A 113 21.80 -7.77 6.67
C LEU A 113 21.11 -8.65 5.62
N LEU A 114 20.07 -8.11 4.93
CA LEU A 114 19.36 -8.84 3.89
C LEU A 114 20.28 -9.16 2.71
N GLU A 115 21.13 -8.23 2.32
CA GLU A 115 22.10 -8.43 1.24
C GLU A 115 23.18 -9.45 1.59
N ALA A 116 23.66 -9.44 2.83
CA ALA A 116 24.63 -10.44 3.33
C ALA A 116 24.08 -11.88 3.28
N HIS A 117 22.76 -12.04 3.35
CA HIS A 117 22.09 -13.34 3.24
C HIS A 117 21.50 -13.58 1.83
N HIS A 118 21.93 -12.82 0.83
CA HIS A 118 21.45 -13.01 -0.54
C HIS A 118 21.62 -14.46 -1.01
N GLY A 119 20.52 -15.07 -1.45
CA GLY A 119 20.52 -16.49 -1.87
C GLY A 119 20.39 -17.51 -0.74
N ASP A 120 20.36 -17.08 0.52
CA ASP A 120 20.12 -17.98 1.67
C ASP A 120 18.62 -18.23 1.88
N GLN A 121 18.11 -19.28 1.24
CA GLN A 121 16.70 -19.66 1.37
C GLN A 121 16.31 -20.01 2.81
N ALA A 122 17.25 -20.56 3.62
CA ALA A 122 16.94 -20.89 5.00
C ALA A 122 16.74 -19.65 5.86
N PHE A 123 17.51 -18.61 5.63
CA PHE A 123 17.31 -17.30 6.26
C PHE A 123 15.96 -16.69 5.85
N PHE A 124 15.69 -16.54 4.55
CA PHE A 124 14.47 -15.91 4.06
C PHE A 124 13.18 -16.70 4.37
N SER A 125 13.26 -18.02 4.51
CA SER A 125 12.10 -18.82 4.94
C SER A 125 11.65 -18.51 6.37
N ARG A 126 12.53 -17.96 7.22
CA ARG A 126 12.24 -17.54 8.58
C ARG A 126 11.81 -16.08 8.66
N CYS A 127 12.15 -15.25 7.69
CA CYS A 127 11.75 -13.86 7.64
C CYS A 127 10.23 -13.79 7.39
N GLN A 128 9.54 -13.00 8.19
CA GLN A 128 8.11 -12.72 8.03
C GLN A 128 7.92 -11.47 7.16
N ASP A 129 8.38 -10.34 7.64
CA ASP A 129 8.36 -9.06 6.94
C ASP A 129 9.45 -8.11 7.49
N VAL A 130 9.66 -7.01 6.78
CA VAL A 130 10.50 -5.88 7.19
C VAL A 130 9.62 -4.65 7.31
N GLU A 131 9.55 -4.07 8.49
CA GLU A 131 8.93 -2.76 8.70
C GLU A 131 9.98 -1.66 8.54
N ILE A 132 9.71 -0.67 7.67
CA ILE A 132 10.55 0.50 7.43
C ILE A 132 9.78 1.74 7.84
N GLY A 133 10.17 2.33 8.95
CA GLY A 133 9.64 3.61 9.42
C GLY A 133 10.44 4.78 8.84
N ARG A 134 9.75 5.71 8.16
CA ARG A 134 10.36 6.91 7.58
C ARG A 134 9.60 8.17 7.98
N ASN A 135 10.33 9.24 8.30
CA ASN A 135 9.72 10.53 8.63
C ASN A 135 9.39 11.33 7.36
N LEU A 136 8.54 10.76 6.51
CA LEU A 136 8.11 11.35 5.24
C LEU A 136 6.60 11.59 5.26
N GLN A 137 6.18 12.83 5.00
CA GLN A 137 4.78 13.24 5.16
C GLN A 137 3.80 12.48 4.24
N GLY A 138 4.24 12.07 3.06
CA GLY A 138 3.44 11.29 2.11
C GLY A 138 3.01 9.91 2.65
N LEU A 139 3.66 9.41 3.71
CA LEU A 139 3.36 8.11 4.32
C LEU A 139 2.42 8.21 5.53
N ARG A 140 1.93 9.40 5.91
CA ARG A 140 1.11 9.55 7.13
C ARG A 140 -0.19 8.76 7.10
N HIS A 141 -0.79 8.64 5.91
CA HIS A 141 -2.10 8.02 5.73
C HIS A 141 -2.04 6.75 4.89
N ILE A 142 -0.84 6.36 4.44
CA ILE A 142 -0.65 5.17 3.63
C ILE A 142 0.56 4.36 4.12
N CYS A 143 0.37 3.06 4.27
CA CYS A 143 1.43 2.08 4.44
C CYS A 143 1.62 1.37 3.09
N LEU A 144 2.75 1.61 2.45
CA LEU A 144 3.08 0.97 1.19
C LEU A 144 3.72 -0.39 1.46
N ILE A 145 3.24 -1.38 0.76
CA ILE A 145 3.68 -2.74 0.91
C ILE A 145 4.32 -3.19 -0.39
N ASP A 146 5.65 -3.25 -0.40
CA ASP A 146 6.40 -3.82 -1.52
C ASP A 146 6.45 -5.33 -1.37
N THR A 147 5.94 -6.02 -2.35
CA THR A 147 5.84 -7.49 -2.36
C THR A 147 6.76 -8.06 -3.43
N PRO A 148 8.05 -8.22 -3.13
CA PRO A 148 8.96 -8.85 -4.07
C PRO A 148 8.54 -10.32 -4.28
N GLY A 149 8.40 -10.72 -5.54
CA GLY A 149 8.12 -12.11 -5.92
C GLY A 149 6.66 -12.55 -5.90
N LEU A 150 5.66 -11.66 -5.67
CA LEU A 150 4.26 -11.97 -6.00
C LEU A 150 4.03 -12.14 -7.51
N GLU A 151 5.00 -11.76 -8.32
CA GLU A 151 5.06 -12.12 -9.74
C GLU A 151 5.15 -13.64 -9.98
N THR A 152 5.69 -14.37 -9.00
CA THR A 152 5.72 -15.82 -8.95
C THR A 152 4.79 -16.29 -7.84
N ILE A 153 3.47 -16.14 -8.00
CA ILE A 153 2.49 -16.92 -7.23
C ILE A 153 2.67 -18.38 -7.69
N THR A 154 3.71 -19.00 -7.20
CA THR A 154 3.93 -20.43 -7.39
C THR A 154 3.34 -21.16 -6.20
N THR A 155 2.76 -22.30 -6.44
CA THR A 155 2.03 -23.18 -5.53
C THR A 155 2.70 -23.47 -4.18
N ALA A 156 3.97 -23.15 -4.00
CA ALA A 156 4.72 -23.36 -2.75
C ALA A 156 4.51 -22.25 -1.69
N ASN A 157 3.97 -21.08 -2.06
CA ASN A 157 3.79 -19.93 -1.17
C ASN A 157 2.32 -19.48 -1.03
N GLU A 158 1.35 -20.24 -1.54
CA GLU A 158 -0.08 -19.84 -1.55
C GLU A 158 -0.64 -19.46 -0.17
N SER A 159 -0.27 -20.20 0.89
CA SER A 159 -0.78 -19.92 2.24
C SER A 159 -0.26 -18.59 2.79
N ARG A 160 1.03 -18.30 2.64
CA ARG A 160 1.63 -17.04 3.10
C ARG A 160 1.09 -15.83 2.34
N THR A 161 0.90 -16.00 1.03
CA THR A 161 0.38 -14.95 0.16
C THR A 161 -1.08 -14.63 0.52
N THR A 162 -1.90 -15.65 0.75
CA THR A 162 -3.32 -15.48 1.12
C THR A 162 -3.47 -14.79 2.47
N ASP A 163 -2.73 -15.24 3.49
CA ASP A 163 -2.77 -14.63 4.83
C ASP A 163 -2.34 -13.16 4.78
N TYR A 164 -1.37 -12.86 3.94
CA TYR A 164 -0.88 -11.51 3.77
C TYR A 164 -1.89 -10.58 3.07
N PHE A 165 -2.55 -11.06 2.01
CA PHE A 165 -3.60 -10.28 1.34
C PHE A 165 -4.79 -9.94 2.24
N GLN A 166 -5.00 -10.67 3.33
CA GLN A 166 -6.05 -10.31 4.31
C GLN A 166 -5.76 -8.96 4.98
N SER A 167 -4.49 -8.62 5.18
CA SER A 167 -4.06 -7.37 5.82
C SER A 167 -3.93 -6.17 4.85
N VAL A 168 -4.17 -6.37 3.55
CA VAL A 168 -4.11 -5.32 2.53
C VAL A 168 -5.50 -4.74 2.31
N ASP A 169 -5.61 -3.43 2.23
CA ASP A 169 -6.87 -2.73 1.97
C ASP A 169 -7.09 -2.52 0.46
N VAL A 170 -6.02 -2.19 -0.27
CA VAL A 170 -6.05 -1.95 -1.71
C VAL A 170 -4.81 -2.49 -2.39
N VAL A 171 -4.95 -2.97 -3.61
CA VAL A 171 -3.85 -3.40 -4.47
C VAL A 171 -3.61 -2.36 -5.55
N ILE A 172 -2.40 -1.82 -5.62
CA ILE A 172 -1.94 -0.95 -6.72
C ILE A 172 -1.19 -1.84 -7.71
N TRP A 173 -1.83 -2.13 -8.84
CA TRP A 173 -1.21 -2.94 -9.88
C TRP A 173 -0.51 -2.06 -10.90
N VAL A 174 0.82 -2.14 -10.97
CA VAL A 174 1.64 -1.31 -11.86
C VAL A 174 1.93 -2.06 -13.17
N PHE A 175 1.31 -1.59 -14.25
CA PHE A 175 1.56 -2.04 -15.61
C PHE A 175 2.64 -1.19 -16.28
N ASN A 176 3.41 -1.79 -17.17
CA ASN A 176 4.34 -1.06 -18.02
C ASN A 176 3.61 -0.64 -19.31
N GLY A 177 3.44 0.66 -19.54
CA GLY A 177 2.73 1.19 -20.72
C GLY A 177 3.33 0.77 -22.06
N ASN A 178 4.63 0.41 -22.09
CA ASN A 178 5.26 -0.09 -23.31
C ASN A 178 4.91 -1.56 -23.66
N TYR A 179 4.32 -2.32 -22.70
CA TYR A 179 4.13 -3.77 -22.83
C TYR A 179 2.79 -4.23 -22.24
N LEU A 180 1.69 -3.54 -22.55
CA LEU A 180 0.34 -3.98 -22.14
C LEU A 180 -0.09 -5.23 -22.90
N GLY A 181 -0.94 -6.05 -22.27
CA GLY A 181 -1.62 -7.16 -22.95
C GLY A 181 -0.91 -8.51 -22.89
N GLN A 182 -0.01 -8.72 -21.97
CA GLN A 182 0.57 -10.05 -21.72
C GLN A 182 -0.48 -10.95 -21.05
N CYS A 183 -0.75 -12.13 -21.65
CA CYS A 183 -1.81 -13.04 -21.19
C CYS A 183 -1.63 -13.53 -19.76
N ASP A 184 -0.39 -13.73 -19.32
CA ASP A 184 -0.07 -14.19 -17.97
C ASP A 184 -0.36 -13.13 -16.89
N VAL A 185 -0.29 -11.84 -17.23
CA VAL A 185 -0.66 -10.72 -16.33
C VAL A 185 -2.17 -10.73 -16.09
N ASN A 186 -2.97 -10.95 -17.13
CA ASN A 186 -4.43 -10.99 -17.01
C ASN A 186 -4.90 -12.09 -16.05
N ASP A 187 -4.27 -13.26 -16.11
CA ASP A 187 -4.60 -14.36 -15.22
C ASP A 187 -4.24 -14.07 -13.76
N ARG A 188 -3.13 -13.37 -13.52
CA ARG A 188 -2.72 -12.95 -12.18
C ARG A 188 -3.64 -11.88 -11.59
N VAL A 189 -4.00 -10.86 -12.38
CA VAL A 189 -4.99 -9.84 -11.97
C VAL A 189 -6.28 -10.50 -11.54
N ARG A 190 -6.78 -11.47 -12.35
CA ARG A 190 -7.99 -12.23 -12.03
C ARG A 190 -7.85 -13.00 -10.70
N GLN A 191 -6.72 -13.64 -10.45
CA GLN A 191 -6.47 -14.35 -9.19
C GLN A 191 -6.51 -13.42 -7.98
N VAL A 192 -5.89 -12.24 -8.07
CA VAL A 192 -5.93 -11.23 -6.99
C VAL A 192 -7.35 -10.69 -6.79
N ALA A 193 -8.09 -10.41 -7.87
CA ALA A 193 -9.49 -9.99 -7.78
C ALA A 193 -10.38 -11.03 -7.09
N GLN A 194 -10.13 -12.33 -7.31
CA GLN A 194 -10.84 -13.42 -6.62
C GLN A 194 -10.59 -13.47 -5.11
N MET A 195 -9.52 -12.85 -4.61
CA MET A 195 -9.27 -12.68 -3.17
C MET A 195 -10.13 -11.58 -2.54
N GLY A 196 -10.97 -10.90 -3.35
CA GLY A 196 -11.92 -9.88 -2.87
C GLY A 196 -11.29 -8.54 -2.53
N LYS A 197 -10.09 -8.26 -3.02
CA LYS A 197 -9.41 -6.98 -2.77
C LYS A 197 -9.60 -6.03 -3.96
N PRO A 198 -9.89 -4.73 -3.70
CA PRO A 198 -9.95 -3.72 -4.74
C PRO A 198 -8.59 -3.59 -5.44
N ILE A 199 -8.62 -3.52 -6.77
CA ILE A 199 -7.41 -3.37 -7.58
C ILE A 199 -7.49 -2.04 -8.32
N VAL A 200 -6.55 -1.16 -8.01
CA VAL A 200 -6.31 0.10 -8.72
C VAL A 200 -5.17 -0.14 -9.72
N ALA A 201 -5.45 0.08 -10.99
CA ALA A 201 -4.45 -0.08 -12.04
C ALA A 201 -3.65 1.20 -12.24
N VAL A 202 -2.35 1.07 -12.37
CA VAL A 202 -1.44 2.15 -12.74
C VAL A 202 -0.74 1.77 -14.04
N ILE A 203 -1.01 2.51 -15.13
CA ILE A 203 -0.25 2.39 -16.37
C ILE A 203 0.94 3.34 -16.28
N ASN A 204 2.10 2.80 -15.92
CA ASN A 204 3.31 3.60 -15.72
C ASN A 204 4.09 3.78 -17.02
N ARG A 205 4.98 4.77 -17.06
CA ARG A 205 5.86 5.14 -18.17
C ARG A 205 5.13 5.73 -19.38
N ILE A 206 4.03 6.44 -19.15
CA ILE A 206 3.32 7.15 -20.23
C ILE A 206 4.20 8.19 -20.94
N ASP A 207 5.26 8.67 -20.27
CA ASP A 207 6.28 9.57 -20.85
C ASP A 207 7.17 8.90 -21.91
N GLN A 208 7.12 7.56 -22.03
CA GLN A 208 7.90 6.75 -22.97
C GLN A 208 7.03 6.13 -24.08
N VAL A 209 5.74 6.40 -24.07
CA VAL A 209 4.79 5.84 -25.04
C VAL A 209 4.38 6.93 -26.03
N ASP A 210 4.40 6.60 -27.32
CA ASP A 210 3.88 7.47 -28.37
C ASP A 210 2.35 7.37 -28.43
N GLY A 211 1.64 8.50 -28.48
CA GLY A 211 0.18 8.56 -28.60
C GLY A 211 -0.53 9.13 -27.38
N ASP A 212 -1.86 8.98 -27.35
CA ASP A 212 -2.67 9.44 -26.22
C ASP A 212 -2.67 8.37 -25.11
N PRO A 213 -2.30 8.72 -23.88
CA PRO A 213 -2.40 7.80 -22.74
C PRO A 213 -3.82 7.23 -22.55
N GLN A 214 -4.86 7.91 -23.03
CA GLN A 214 -6.23 7.42 -22.95
C GLN A 214 -6.44 6.14 -23.77
N ASP A 215 -5.76 5.99 -24.90
CA ASP A 215 -5.85 4.76 -25.72
C ASP A 215 -5.36 3.53 -24.92
N LEU A 216 -4.40 3.71 -24.01
CA LEU A 216 -3.90 2.64 -23.13
C LEU A 216 -4.91 2.31 -22.02
N VAL A 217 -5.59 3.34 -21.49
CA VAL A 217 -6.66 3.16 -20.49
C VAL A 217 -7.80 2.38 -21.10
N ASP A 218 -8.28 2.80 -22.29
CA ASP A 218 -9.40 2.14 -22.99
C ASP A 218 -9.05 0.67 -23.32
N TYR A 219 -7.82 0.41 -23.75
CA TYR A 219 -7.35 -0.95 -24.01
C TYR A 219 -7.34 -1.83 -22.75
N LEU A 220 -6.88 -1.28 -21.61
CA LEU A 220 -6.84 -2.03 -20.36
C LEU A 220 -8.24 -2.26 -19.80
N ASP A 221 -9.12 -1.26 -19.90
CA ASP A 221 -10.52 -1.36 -19.48
C ASP A 221 -11.27 -2.40 -20.30
N ASP A 222 -11.14 -2.38 -21.62
CA ASP A 222 -11.73 -3.39 -22.52
C ASP A 222 -11.28 -4.81 -22.19
N SER A 223 -10.02 -4.98 -21.81
CA SER A 223 -9.42 -6.31 -21.58
C SER A 223 -9.69 -6.88 -20.19
N MET A 224 -9.70 -6.04 -19.14
CA MET A 224 -9.81 -6.49 -17.75
C MET A 224 -10.51 -5.52 -16.79
N GLY A 225 -11.20 -4.49 -17.28
CA GLY A 225 -11.87 -3.46 -16.46
C GLY A 225 -12.79 -4.02 -15.39
N ILE A 226 -13.45 -5.19 -15.66
CA ILE A 226 -14.32 -5.85 -14.67
C ILE A 226 -13.61 -6.29 -13.37
N TYR A 227 -12.28 -6.31 -13.36
CA TYR A 227 -11.46 -6.66 -12.20
C TYR A 227 -10.79 -5.45 -11.55
N LEU A 228 -10.91 -4.27 -12.18
CA LEU A 228 -10.24 -3.04 -11.78
C LEU A 228 -11.26 -2.04 -11.27
N GLU A 229 -10.93 -1.33 -10.20
CA GLU A 229 -11.80 -0.25 -9.71
C GLU A 229 -11.58 1.05 -10.47
N GLU A 230 -10.31 1.37 -10.78
CA GLU A 230 -9.93 2.59 -11.48
C GLU A 230 -8.59 2.38 -12.18
N ILE A 231 -8.33 3.15 -13.26
CA ILE A 231 -7.12 3.06 -14.08
C ILE A 231 -6.46 4.43 -14.16
N PHE A 232 -5.21 4.53 -13.71
CA PHE A 232 -4.43 5.78 -13.71
C PHE A 232 -3.24 5.69 -14.66
N PRO A 233 -3.26 6.40 -15.80
CA PRO A 233 -2.05 6.59 -16.61
C PRO A 233 -1.12 7.60 -15.91
N LEU A 234 0.14 7.22 -15.66
CA LEU A 234 1.10 8.10 -15.03
C LEU A 234 2.56 7.83 -15.43
N SER A 235 3.43 8.78 -15.12
CA SER A 235 4.87 8.61 -15.12
C SER A 235 5.41 8.68 -13.69
N ALA A 236 5.75 7.53 -13.13
CA ALA A 236 6.33 7.46 -11.79
C ALA A 236 7.66 8.23 -11.68
N GLN A 237 8.42 8.30 -12.77
CA GLN A 237 9.68 9.06 -12.82
C GLN A 237 9.42 10.57 -12.69
N LYS A 238 8.52 11.13 -13.49
CA LYS A 238 8.13 12.55 -13.37
C LYS A 238 7.49 12.84 -12.02
N ALA A 239 6.66 11.92 -11.50
CA ALA A 239 6.09 12.05 -10.18
C ALA A 239 7.16 12.17 -9.10
N TYR A 240 8.14 11.28 -9.10
CA TYR A 240 9.25 11.30 -8.15
C TYR A 240 10.08 12.58 -8.26
N GLU A 241 10.43 12.98 -9.48
CA GLU A 241 11.15 14.23 -9.74
C GLU A 241 10.37 15.45 -9.23
N GLY A 242 9.06 15.52 -9.52
CA GLY A 242 8.19 16.61 -9.07
C GLY A 242 8.07 16.66 -7.54
N VAL A 243 8.03 15.52 -6.88
CA VAL A 243 8.04 15.46 -5.41
C VAL A 243 9.36 15.93 -4.84
N MET A 244 10.49 15.44 -5.38
CA MET A 244 11.83 15.79 -4.90
C MET A 244 12.19 17.25 -5.12
N GLN A 245 11.66 17.85 -6.19
CA GLN A 245 11.90 19.27 -6.54
C GLN A 245 10.83 20.21 -5.96
N ALA A 246 9.81 19.69 -5.30
CA ALA A 246 8.61 20.41 -4.85
C ALA A 246 7.90 21.14 -6.03
N ASP A 247 7.97 20.55 -7.23
CA ASP A 247 7.37 21.07 -8.45
C ASP A 247 5.95 20.49 -8.62
N GLN A 248 4.93 21.32 -8.29
CA GLN A 248 3.54 20.91 -8.38
C GLN A 248 3.09 20.69 -9.82
N GLN A 249 3.58 21.50 -10.76
CA GLN A 249 3.22 21.35 -12.19
C GLN A 249 3.70 20.00 -12.72
N LEU A 250 4.94 19.62 -12.43
CA LEU A 250 5.49 18.33 -12.84
C LEU A 250 4.75 17.15 -12.21
N ARG A 251 4.30 17.28 -10.95
CA ARG A 251 3.46 16.28 -10.28
C ARG A 251 2.11 16.11 -10.98
N ASP A 252 1.45 17.22 -11.32
CA ASP A 252 0.14 17.19 -11.99
C ASP A 252 0.27 16.62 -13.41
N GLU A 253 1.27 17.05 -14.18
CA GLU A 253 1.58 16.51 -15.50
C GLU A 253 1.98 15.02 -15.49
N SER A 254 2.45 14.52 -14.34
CA SER A 254 2.82 13.11 -14.20
C SER A 254 1.62 12.17 -14.07
N GLY A 255 0.41 12.67 -13.79
CA GLY A 255 -0.77 11.89 -13.44
C GLY A 255 -0.82 11.42 -11.98
N PHE A 256 0.25 11.63 -11.21
CA PHE A 256 0.38 11.14 -9.83
C PHE A 256 -0.64 11.77 -8.86
N THR A 257 -0.94 13.05 -9.05
CA THR A 257 -1.90 13.77 -8.19
C THR A 257 -3.29 13.12 -8.22
N ALA A 258 -3.73 12.63 -9.39
CA ALA A 258 -5.02 11.95 -9.52
C ALA A 258 -5.06 10.63 -8.72
N LEU A 259 -4.03 9.80 -8.85
CA LEU A 259 -3.89 8.56 -8.07
C LEU A 259 -3.84 8.84 -6.56
N TYR A 260 -3.03 9.82 -6.14
CA TYR A 260 -2.90 10.17 -4.74
C TYR A 260 -4.23 10.64 -4.14
N THR A 261 -4.96 11.51 -4.83
CA THR A 261 -6.27 12.00 -4.39
C THR A 261 -7.29 10.87 -4.30
N TYR A 262 -7.32 9.97 -5.28
CA TYR A 262 -8.19 8.80 -5.26
C TYR A 262 -7.94 7.91 -4.05
N LEU A 263 -6.69 7.62 -3.74
CA LEU A 263 -6.33 6.80 -2.57
C LEU A 263 -6.67 7.51 -1.25
N ASP A 264 -6.46 8.82 -1.16
CA ASP A 264 -6.80 9.62 0.02
C ASP A 264 -8.31 9.63 0.27
N GLU A 265 -9.13 9.78 -0.78
CA GLU A 265 -10.59 9.65 -0.70
C GLU A 265 -11.05 8.22 -0.36
N HIS A 266 -10.29 7.20 -0.76
CA HIS A 266 -10.56 5.80 -0.43
C HIS A 266 -10.32 5.50 1.05
N ILE A 267 -9.33 6.15 1.66
CA ILE A 267 -9.10 6.10 3.11
C ILE A 267 -10.34 6.56 3.86
N GLU A 268 -10.95 7.66 3.42
CA GLU A 268 -12.18 8.18 4.04
C GLU A 268 -13.39 7.24 3.87
N ARG A 269 -13.48 6.51 2.74
CA ARG A 269 -14.58 5.57 2.46
C ARG A 269 -14.45 4.27 3.24
N HIS A 270 -13.27 3.66 3.29
CA HIS A 270 -13.03 2.43 4.07
C HIS A 270 -13.32 2.61 5.55
N ALA A 271 -13.03 3.77 6.06
CA ALA A 271 -13.42 4.17 7.41
C ALA A 271 -14.94 4.21 7.61
N GLY A 272 -15.72 4.39 6.54
CA GLY A 272 -17.20 4.39 6.57
C GLY A 272 -17.86 3.01 6.38
N ASP A 273 -17.24 2.10 5.62
CA ASP A 273 -17.85 0.82 5.23
C ASP A 273 -17.70 -0.30 6.27
N VAL A 274 -16.77 -0.20 7.20
CA VAL A 274 -16.64 -1.13 8.36
C VAL A 274 -17.88 -1.12 9.28
N GLN A 275 -18.88 -0.30 8.97
CA GLN A 275 -20.09 -0.12 9.79
C GLN A 275 -21.30 -1.00 9.44
N MET A 276 -21.28 -1.85 8.43
CA MET A 276 -22.52 -2.49 7.95
C MET A 276 -22.51 -4.02 7.81
N ASP A 277 -21.48 -4.72 8.29
CA ASP A 277 -21.48 -6.17 8.44
C ASP A 277 -21.37 -6.55 9.93
#